data_05d14cb4c2021e16d9f9e7337164ddb9
#
_entry.id   05d14cb4c2021e16d9f9e7337164ddb9
#
_cell.length_a   1.000
_cell.length_b   1.000
_cell.length_c   1.000
_cell.angle_alpha   90.00
_cell.angle_beta   90.00
_cell.angle_gamma   90.00
#
_symmetry.space_group_name_H-M   'P 1'
#
loop_
_entity.id
_entity.type
_entity.pdbx_description
1 polymer ?
#
loop_
_entity_poly.entity_id
_entity_poly.type
_entity_poly.pdbx_seq_one_letter_code
_entity_poly.pdbx_strand_id
1 'polypeptide(L)'
;MYLHKDDKELLRDIIVTVSERTGIDESIVEKDYYVTMILKELVQRNPNVVFKGGTSLSKAYHVIDRFSEDIDITFEEHLGEARRKKIKYQLLQPISEDLDLEIDNWKSIESDKDYNHYDFVYDSVCSEDKKGLRPYVKLETALMSYSYPCLLYTSPSPRDCS
;
A
#
# COMPACT_ATOMS: atom_id res chain seq x y z
N MET A 1 5.81 17.17 -0.86
CA MET A 1 7.04 16.93 -0.08
C MET A 1 7.00 15.50 0.44
N TYR A 2 8.01 14.72 0.15
CA TYR A 2 8.17 13.34 0.61
C TYR A 2 9.49 13.22 1.36
N LEU A 3 9.44 12.95 2.67
CA LEU A 3 10.63 12.93 3.52
C LEU A 3 11.71 11.97 3.03
N HIS A 4 11.35 10.80 2.52
CA HIS A 4 12.32 9.83 2.00
C HIS A 4 13.11 10.32 0.78
N LYS A 5 12.62 11.37 0.09
CA LYS A 5 13.29 12.02 -1.04
C LYS A 5 14.00 13.30 -0.60
N ASP A 6 13.32 14.10 0.21
CA ASP A 6 13.71 15.47 0.49
C ASP A 6 14.60 15.58 1.74
N ASP A 7 14.39 14.72 2.75
CA ASP A 7 15.13 14.75 4.03
C ASP A 7 15.13 13.39 4.74
N LYS A 8 16.05 12.53 4.35
CA LYS A 8 16.17 11.17 4.91
C LYS A 8 16.59 11.17 6.39
N GLU A 9 17.35 12.17 6.84
CA GLU A 9 17.77 12.29 8.24
C GLU A 9 16.54 12.60 9.12
N LEU A 10 15.72 13.55 8.72
CA LEU A 10 14.49 13.87 9.43
C LEU A 10 13.51 12.67 9.43
N LEU A 11 13.41 11.93 8.33
CA LEU A 11 12.61 10.71 8.29
C LEU A 11 13.09 9.70 9.33
N ARG A 12 14.40 9.46 9.40
CA ARG A 12 14.97 8.56 10.41
C ARG A 12 14.67 9.00 11.83
N ASP A 13 14.88 10.29 12.14
CA ASP A 13 14.62 10.83 13.48
C ASP A 13 13.15 10.67 13.90
N ILE A 14 12.22 10.87 12.96
CA ILE A 14 10.79 10.66 13.20
C ILE A 14 10.51 9.19 13.48
N ILE A 15 11.06 8.27 12.67
CA ILE A 15 10.84 6.83 12.85
C ILE A 15 11.35 6.37 14.21
N VAL A 16 12.56 6.75 14.59
CA VAL A 16 13.15 6.45 15.91
C VAL A 16 12.27 6.98 17.04
N THR A 17 11.84 8.25 16.93
CA THR A 17 10.99 8.88 17.94
C THR A 17 9.66 8.16 18.10
N VAL A 18 9.02 7.73 16.99
CA VAL A 18 7.77 6.97 17.03
C VAL A 18 8.00 5.59 17.63
N SER A 19 9.07 4.89 17.23
CA SER A 19 9.45 3.59 17.76
C SER A 19 9.65 3.64 19.28
N GLU A 20 10.39 4.62 19.79
CA GLU A 20 10.62 4.81 21.23
C GLU A 20 9.32 5.08 22.01
N ARG A 21 8.40 5.87 21.43
CA ARG A 21 7.14 6.22 22.08
C ARG A 21 6.13 5.07 22.09
N THR A 22 6.12 4.25 21.05
CA THR A 22 5.10 3.21 20.85
C THR A 22 5.58 1.81 21.24
N GLY A 23 6.90 1.60 21.33
CA GLY A 23 7.51 0.29 21.50
C GLY A 23 7.45 -0.58 20.25
N ILE A 24 7.14 0.01 19.07
CA ILE A 24 7.04 -0.69 17.80
C ILE A 24 8.41 -0.64 17.11
N ASP A 25 8.81 -1.72 16.48
CA ASP A 25 10.08 -1.81 15.76
C ASP A 25 10.20 -0.74 14.67
N GLU A 26 11.37 -0.13 14.53
CA GLU A 26 11.65 0.92 13.55
C GLU A 26 11.35 0.49 12.11
N SER A 27 11.63 -0.77 11.78
CA SER A 27 11.35 -1.30 10.44
C SER A 27 9.87 -1.36 10.12
N ILE A 28 9.03 -1.60 11.12
CA ILE A 28 7.56 -1.61 10.99
C ILE A 28 7.05 -0.19 10.84
N VAL A 29 7.56 0.76 11.63
CA VAL A 29 7.21 2.18 11.54
C VAL A 29 7.60 2.74 10.17
N GLU A 30 8.80 2.40 9.69
CA GLU A 30 9.27 2.81 8.37
C GLU A 30 8.39 2.24 7.25
N LYS A 31 8.06 0.95 7.31
CA LYS A 31 7.18 0.31 6.34
C LYS A 31 5.80 0.99 6.30
N ASP A 32 5.24 1.33 7.47
CA ASP A 32 3.96 2.03 7.57
C ASP A 32 3.99 3.43 6.93
N TYR A 33 5.11 4.14 7.01
CA TYR A 33 5.30 5.39 6.29
C TYR A 33 5.16 5.18 4.78
N TYR A 34 5.85 4.20 4.19
CA TYR A 34 5.75 3.92 2.75
C TYR A 34 4.36 3.42 2.34
N VAL A 35 3.74 2.55 3.14
CA VAL A 35 2.33 2.14 2.94
C VAL A 35 1.43 3.38 2.87
N THR A 36 1.58 4.31 3.79
CA THR A 36 0.77 5.54 3.83
C THR A 36 1.00 6.43 2.61
N MET A 37 2.23 6.55 2.14
CA MET A 37 2.55 7.33 0.92
C MET A 37 1.94 6.71 -0.32
N ILE A 38 2.05 5.39 -0.49
CA ILE A 38 1.44 4.67 -1.62
C ILE A 38 -0.09 4.80 -1.59
N LEU A 39 -0.72 4.63 -0.43
CA LEU A 39 -2.17 4.81 -0.27
C LEU A 39 -2.63 6.21 -0.65
N LYS A 40 -1.90 7.23 -0.22
CA LYS A 40 -2.18 8.64 -0.56
C LYS A 40 -2.17 8.85 -2.08
N GLU A 41 -1.14 8.36 -2.77
CA GLU A 41 -1.05 8.48 -4.23
C GLU A 41 -2.16 7.70 -4.95
N LEU A 42 -2.51 6.50 -4.46
CA LEU A 42 -3.62 5.71 -5.01
C LEU A 42 -4.93 6.48 -4.96
N VAL A 43 -5.30 7.03 -3.80
CA VAL A 43 -6.57 7.78 -3.63
C VAL A 43 -6.59 9.05 -4.48
N GLN A 44 -5.48 9.77 -4.56
CA GLN A 44 -5.40 11.01 -5.34
C GLN A 44 -5.55 10.76 -6.85
N ARG A 45 -5.03 9.63 -7.35
CA ARG A 45 -5.05 9.30 -8.78
C ARG A 45 -6.31 8.56 -9.20
N ASN A 46 -6.87 7.76 -8.32
CA ASN A 46 -8.07 6.99 -8.61
C ASN A 46 -8.99 6.89 -7.38
N PRO A 47 -9.99 7.80 -7.27
CA PRO A 47 -10.91 7.79 -6.14
C PRO A 47 -11.81 6.54 -6.08
N ASN A 48 -11.89 5.75 -7.17
CA ASN A 48 -12.68 4.51 -7.23
C ASN A 48 -11.90 3.27 -6.74
N VAL A 49 -10.71 3.47 -6.20
CA VAL A 49 -9.96 2.40 -5.54
C VAL A 49 -10.65 2.03 -4.23
N VAL A 50 -10.90 0.75 -4.04
CA VAL A 50 -11.45 0.20 -2.80
C VAL A 50 -10.36 -0.57 -2.08
N PHE A 51 -10.08 -0.18 -0.84
CA PHE A 51 -9.14 -0.89 0.02
C PHE A 51 -9.81 -2.10 0.66
N LYS A 52 -9.13 -3.22 0.68
CA LYS A 52 -9.55 -4.48 1.31
C LYS A 52 -8.61 -4.86 2.45
N GLY A 53 -8.95 -5.96 3.13
CA GLY A 53 -8.10 -6.61 4.10
C GLY A 53 -7.75 -5.74 5.31
N GLY A 54 -6.58 -6.01 5.88
CA GLY A 54 -6.07 -5.32 7.06
C GLY A 54 -5.83 -3.83 6.86
N THR A 55 -5.45 -3.41 5.66
CA THR A 55 -5.24 -2.00 5.31
C THR A 55 -6.52 -1.19 5.44
N SER A 56 -7.65 -1.73 4.97
CA SER A 56 -8.96 -1.08 5.13
C SER A 56 -9.31 -0.93 6.62
N LEU A 57 -9.15 -2.00 7.40
CA LEU A 57 -9.51 -2.02 8.81
C LEU A 57 -8.63 -1.09 9.66
N SER A 58 -7.34 -1.01 9.37
CA SER A 58 -6.41 -0.18 10.15
C SER A 58 -6.42 1.30 9.72
N LYS A 59 -6.34 1.57 8.42
CA LYS A 59 -6.14 2.93 7.91
C LYS A 59 -7.44 3.69 7.65
N ALA A 60 -8.50 3.01 7.20
CA ALA A 60 -9.77 3.66 6.89
C ALA A 60 -10.73 3.68 8.09
N TYR A 61 -10.81 2.60 8.83
CA TYR A 61 -11.80 2.43 9.89
C TYR A 61 -11.24 2.54 11.30
N HIS A 62 -9.94 2.50 11.48
CA HIS A 62 -9.28 2.50 12.79
C HIS A 62 -9.85 1.44 13.76
N VAL A 63 -10.29 0.30 13.20
CA VAL A 63 -10.92 -0.80 13.98
C VAL A 63 -9.87 -1.70 14.61
N ILE A 64 -8.70 -1.79 13.99
CA ILE A 64 -7.57 -2.57 14.50
C ILE A 64 -6.36 -1.67 14.69
N ASP A 65 -5.78 -1.76 15.86
CA ASP A 65 -4.60 -1.00 16.24
C ASP A 65 -3.33 -1.80 15.90
N ARG A 66 -3.15 -2.08 14.61
CA ARG A 66 -1.96 -2.74 14.10
C ARG A 66 -1.54 -2.13 12.77
N PHE A 67 -0.25 -2.18 12.49
CA PHE A 67 0.28 -1.82 11.18
C PHE A 67 -0.15 -2.84 10.12
N SER A 68 -0.49 -2.33 8.94
CA SER A 68 -0.71 -3.18 7.78
C SER A 68 0.60 -3.29 7.00
N GLU A 69 1.00 -4.51 6.70
CA GLU A 69 2.23 -4.77 5.97
C GLU A 69 2.03 -4.78 4.45
N ASP A 70 0.82 -5.10 4.00
CA ASP A 70 0.45 -5.23 2.61
C ASP A 70 -0.74 -4.32 2.27
N ILE A 71 -0.83 -3.91 1.02
CA ILE A 71 -1.93 -3.10 0.49
C ILE A 71 -2.78 -3.97 -0.43
N ASP A 72 -4.04 -4.19 -0.05
CA ASP A 72 -5.00 -4.93 -0.86
C ASP A 72 -5.99 -3.96 -1.49
N ILE A 73 -6.05 -3.92 -2.82
CA ILE A 73 -6.97 -3.08 -3.54
C ILE A 73 -7.86 -3.84 -4.53
N THR A 74 -9.05 -3.29 -4.73
CA THR A 74 -9.93 -3.59 -5.84
C THR A 74 -10.54 -2.30 -6.38
N PHE A 75 -11.44 -2.40 -7.33
CA PHE A 75 -12.12 -1.26 -7.92
C PHE A 75 -13.63 -1.46 -7.84
N GLU A 76 -14.39 -0.38 -7.66
CA GLU A 76 -15.85 -0.44 -7.57
C GLU A 76 -16.50 -0.99 -8.84
N GLU A 77 -15.89 -0.71 -10.00
CA GLU A 77 -16.39 -1.15 -11.28
C GLU A 77 -15.67 -2.41 -11.77
N HIS A 78 -16.41 -3.29 -12.45
CA HIS A 78 -15.79 -4.37 -13.20
C HIS A 78 -14.88 -3.82 -14.30
N LEU A 79 -13.60 -4.10 -14.19
CA LEU A 79 -12.61 -3.65 -15.15
C LEU A 79 -12.48 -4.66 -16.29
N GLY A 80 -12.86 -4.28 -17.49
CA GLY A 80 -12.56 -5.04 -18.71
C GLY A 80 -11.04 -5.12 -18.95
N GLU A 81 -10.61 -6.06 -19.79
CA GLU A 81 -9.18 -6.34 -20.07
C GLU A 81 -8.36 -5.08 -20.42
N ALA A 82 -8.91 -4.20 -21.26
CA ALA A 82 -8.23 -2.95 -21.64
C ALA A 82 -7.97 -2.01 -20.46
N ARG A 83 -8.89 -1.95 -19.47
CA ARG A 83 -8.71 -1.14 -18.26
C ARG A 83 -7.74 -1.79 -17.29
N ARG A 84 -7.70 -3.12 -17.19
CA ARG A 84 -6.73 -3.87 -16.36
C ARG A 84 -5.30 -3.59 -16.80
N LYS A 85 -5.03 -3.62 -18.11
CA LYS A 85 -3.73 -3.24 -18.66
C LYS A 85 -3.31 -1.81 -18.33
N LYS A 86 -4.30 -0.90 -18.19
CA LYS A 86 -4.05 0.50 -17.81
C LYS A 86 -3.62 0.67 -16.36
N ILE A 87 -4.03 -0.20 -15.43
CA ILE A 87 -3.64 -0.10 -14.02
C ILE A 87 -2.12 -0.08 -13.89
N LYS A 88 -1.43 -1.00 -14.54
CA LYS A 88 0.02 -1.11 -14.50
C LYS A 88 0.71 0.19 -14.94
N TYR A 89 0.35 0.71 -16.09
CA TYR A 89 1.04 1.84 -16.73
C TYR A 89 0.45 3.21 -16.38
N GLN A 90 -0.84 3.30 -16.09
CA GLN A 90 -1.50 4.59 -15.85
C GLN A 90 -1.70 4.90 -14.37
N LEU A 91 -1.63 3.91 -13.49
CA LEU A 91 -1.77 4.09 -12.07
C LEU A 91 -0.47 3.76 -11.32
N LEU A 92 0.03 2.53 -11.43
CA LEU A 92 1.12 2.07 -10.58
C LEU A 92 2.50 2.57 -11.02
N GLN A 93 2.75 2.66 -12.32
CA GLN A 93 3.99 3.24 -12.82
C GLN A 93 4.16 4.71 -12.41
N PRO A 94 3.18 5.61 -12.58
CA PRO A 94 3.31 6.98 -12.11
C PRO A 94 3.49 7.10 -10.59
N ILE A 95 2.88 6.21 -9.80
CA ILE A 95 3.10 6.17 -8.35
C ILE A 95 4.54 5.79 -8.01
N SER A 96 5.08 4.78 -8.69
CA SER A 96 6.49 4.37 -8.57
C SER A 96 7.44 5.53 -8.90
N GLU A 97 7.20 6.22 -10.00
CA GLU A 97 8.02 7.36 -10.46
C GLU A 97 7.94 8.56 -9.48
N ASP A 98 6.74 8.93 -9.02
CA ASP A 98 6.57 10.07 -8.13
C ASP A 98 7.10 9.83 -6.73
N LEU A 99 7.02 8.59 -6.24
CA LEU A 99 7.57 8.20 -4.96
C LEU A 99 9.05 7.79 -5.04
N ASP A 100 9.64 7.71 -6.23
CA ASP A 100 11.00 7.21 -6.46
C ASP A 100 11.21 5.81 -5.83
N LEU A 101 10.21 4.94 -6.02
CA LEU A 101 10.20 3.55 -5.55
C LEU A 101 10.23 2.61 -6.75
N GLU A 102 11.17 1.68 -6.76
CA GLU A 102 11.26 0.65 -7.79
C GLU A 102 10.21 -0.44 -7.56
N ILE A 103 9.60 -0.95 -8.64
CA ILE A 103 8.77 -2.16 -8.58
C ILE A 103 9.62 -3.33 -9.07
N ASP A 104 10.15 -4.13 -8.14
CA ASP A 104 11.14 -5.18 -8.42
C ASP A 104 10.60 -6.26 -9.37
N ASN A 105 9.35 -6.67 -9.18
CA ASN A 105 8.72 -7.71 -9.99
C ASN A 105 8.05 -7.20 -11.28
N TRP A 106 8.34 -5.98 -11.73
CA TRP A 106 7.66 -5.32 -12.87
C TRP A 106 7.56 -6.16 -14.12
N LYS A 107 8.63 -6.91 -14.47
CA LYS A 107 8.71 -7.70 -15.71
C LYS A 107 7.89 -8.98 -15.64
N SER A 108 7.64 -9.53 -14.47
CA SER A 108 6.90 -10.77 -14.27
C SER A 108 5.38 -10.57 -14.18
N ILE A 109 4.90 -9.32 -14.13
CA ILE A 109 3.48 -9.01 -13.97
C ILE A 109 2.74 -9.15 -15.29
N GLU A 110 1.78 -10.07 -15.34
CA GLU A 110 0.86 -10.27 -16.46
C GLU A 110 -0.38 -9.40 -16.26
N SER A 111 -0.51 -8.33 -17.05
CA SER A 111 -1.53 -7.28 -16.88
C SER A 111 -2.97 -7.72 -17.15
N ASP A 112 -3.18 -8.89 -17.73
CA ASP A 112 -4.49 -9.46 -18.06
C ASP A 112 -5.07 -10.35 -16.95
N LYS A 113 -4.27 -10.72 -15.96
CA LYS A 113 -4.73 -11.53 -14.83
C LYS A 113 -5.64 -10.75 -13.89
N ASP A 114 -6.59 -11.48 -13.29
CA ASP A 114 -7.50 -10.94 -12.27
C ASP A 114 -6.81 -10.61 -10.95
N TYR A 115 -5.69 -11.26 -10.68
CA TYR A 115 -4.87 -11.06 -9.51
C TYR A 115 -3.43 -10.76 -9.90
N ASN A 116 -2.90 -9.68 -9.37
CA ASN A 116 -1.49 -9.33 -9.47
C ASN A 116 -0.98 -8.79 -8.13
N HIS A 117 0.34 -8.87 -7.93
CA HIS A 117 1.00 -8.14 -6.84
C HIS A 117 2.17 -7.34 -7.40
N TYR A 118 2.49 -6.25 -6.71
CA TYR A 118 3.53 -5.30 -7.06
C TYR A 118 4.37 -5.03 -5.83
N ASP A 119 5.67 -5.32 -5.92
CA ASP A 119 6.60 -5.18 -4.81
C ASP A 119 7.35 -3.84 -4.92
N PHE A 120 6.85 -2.82 -4.22
CA PHE A 120 7.46 -1.49 -4.15
C PHE A 120 8.64 -1.52 -3.19
N VAL A 121 9.83 -1.54 -3.74
CA VAL A 121 11.08 -1.63 -2.98
C VAL A 121 11.56 -0.24 -2.58
N TYR A 122 12.05 -0.10 -1.35
CA TYR A 122 12.58 1.14 -0.84
C TYR A 122 13.95 0.95 -0.17
N ASP A 123 14.71 2.04 -0.07
CA ASP A 123 15.96 2.07 0.66
C ASP A 123 15.68 2.46 2.12
N SER A 124 15.91 1.52 3.04
CA SER A 124 15.69 1.75 4.46
C SER A 124 16.64 2.82 5.00
N VAL A 125 16.10 3.73 5.83
CA VAL A 125 16.90 4.69 6.60
C VAL A 125 17.28 4.15 7.97
N CYS A 126 16.68 3.05 8.43
CA CYS A 126 16.82 2.50 9.78
C CYS A 126 17.63 1.21 9.84
N SER A 127 17.64 0.38 8.79
CA SER A 127 18.40 -0.86 8.77
C SER A 127 19.67 -0.74 7.97
N GLU A 128 20.81 -1.06 8.60
CA GLU A 128 21.98 -1.48 7.83
C GLU A 128 21.62 -2.82 7.17
N ASP A 129 21.85 -2.90 5.87
CA ASP A 129 21.57 -4.05 5.02
C ASP A 129 22.26 -5.33 5.54
N LYS A 130 21.62 -6.00 6.50
CA LYS A 130 22.17 -7.22 7.11
C LYS A 130 22.13 -8.44 6.20
N LYS A 131 21.42 -8.37 5.03
CA LYS A 131 21.23 -9.53 4.13
C LYS A 131 21.16 -9.20 2.63
N GLY A 132 21.42 -7.97 2.20
CA GLY A 132 21.34 -7.60 0.78
C GLY A 132 19.92 -7.64 0.17
N LEU A 133 18.88 -7.78 0.98
CA LEU A 133 17.50 -7.74 0.54
C LEU A 133 16.88 -6.40 0.93
N ARG A 134 16.53 -5.61 -0.07
CA ARG A 134 15.83 -4.33 0.14
C ARG A 134 14.42 -4.60 0.67
N PRO A 135 13.95 -3.88 1.70
CA PRO A 135 12.58 -4.00 2.16
C PRO A 135 11.59 -3.48 1.12
N TYR A 136 10.36 -4.00 1.14
CA TYR A 136 9.33 -3.63 0.17
C TYR A 136 7.94 -3.58 0.79
N VAL A 137 7.05 -2.83 0.13
CA VAL A 137 5.60 -2.85 0.36
C VAL A 137 4.96 -3.65 -0.77
N LYS A 138 4.23 -4.69 -0.41
CA LYS A 138 3.46 -5.50 -1.35
C LYS A 138 2.10 -4.86 -1.59
N LEU A 139 1.79 -4.55 -2.85
CA LEU A 139 0.48 -4.09 -3.27
C LEU A 139 -0.19 -5.18 -4.10
N GLU A 140 -1.32 -5.69 -3.63
CA GLU A 140 -2.11 -6.71 -4.31
C GLU A 140 -3.33 -6.10 -4.98
N THR A 141 -3.58 -6.49 -6.23
CA THR A 141 -4.77 -6.11 -6.98
C THR A 141 -5.61 -7.36 -7.22
N ALA A 142 -6.83 -7.39 -6.70
CA ALA A 142 -7.79 -8.43 -6.97
C ALA A 142 -8.97 -7.84 -7.74
N LEU A 143 -9.03 -8.12 -9.03
CA LEU A 143 -10.01 -7.55 -9.96
C LEU A 143 -11.24 -8.45 -10.14
N MET A 144 -11.23 -9.62 -9.50
CA MET A 144 -12.38 -10.53 -9.46
C MET A 144 -13.35 -10.09 -8.38
N SER A 145 -14.60 -10.05 -8.81
CA SER A 145 -15.80 -10.02 -8.01
C SER A 145 -16.24 -8.70 -7.42
N TYR A 146 -17.53 -8.64 -7.40
CA TYR A 146 -18.42 -7.72 -6.74
C TYR A 146 -17.88 -7.34 -5.34
N SER A 147 -17.16 -6.24 -5.25
CA SER A 147 -17.01 -5.59 -3.97
C SER A 147 -18.38 -4.99 -3.66
N TYR A 148 -19.12 -5.64 -2.79
CA TYR A 148 -20.20 -4.91 -2.14
C TYR A 148 -19.51 -3.75 -1.41
N PRO A 149 -19.92 -2.50 -1.64
CA PRO A 149 -19.44 -1.41 -0.79
C PRO A 149 -19.75 -1.84 0.65
N CYS A 150 -18.73 -1.97 1.46
CA CYS A 150 -18.92 -2.11 2.90
C CYS A 150 -19.49 -0.78 3.36
N LEU A 151 -20.81 -0.69 3.39
CA LEU A 151 -21.51 0.49 3.89
C LEU A 151 -21.13 0.61 5.37
N LEU A 152 -20.40 1.65 5.63
CA LEU A 152 -20.18 2.09 6.99
C LEU A 152 -21.50 2.15 7.71
N TYR A 153 -21.90 1.13 8.60
CA TYR A 153 -22.79 1.19 9.23
C TYR A 153 -23.41 0.73 10.18
N THR A 154 -23.91 0.85 10.57
CA THR A 154 -24.98 0.70 11.57
C THR A 154 -25.22 -0.73 12.05
N SER A 155 -24.53 -1.73 11.55
CA SER A 155 -24.59 -3.09 12.06
C SER A 155 -23.27 -3.49 12.70
N PRO A 156 -23.26 -3.91 13.98
CA PRO A 156 -22.06 -4.38 14.64
C PRO A 156 -21.63 -5.79 14.23
N SER A 157 -22.25 -6.39 13.18
CA SER A 157 -21.94 -7.75 12.77
C SER A 157 -20.84 -7.81 11.72
N PRO A 158 -19.73 -8.52 11.99
CA PRO A 158 -18.68 -8.74 10.99
C PRO A 158 -19.12 -9.61 9.80
N ARG A 159 -20.33 -10.14 9.82
CA ARG A 159 -20.85 -11.02 8.75
C ARG A 159 -21.36 -10.29 7.54
N ASP A 160 -21.59 -8.98 7.65
CA ASP A 160 -22.20 -8.20 6.59
C ASP A 160 -21.18 -7.63 5.58
N CYS A 161 -19.89 -7.87 5.82
CA CYS A 161 -18.77 -7.46 4.95
C CYS A 161 -18.05 -8.64 4.27
N SER A 162 -18.66 -9.81 4.29
CA SER A 162 -18.12 -11.02 3.62
C SER A 162 -18.77 -11.29 2.27
#